data_f5d2139f408813db59ef9c7d52496ab0
#
_entry.id   f5d2139f408813db59ef9c7d52496ab0
#
_cell.length_a   1.000
_cell.length_b   1.000
_cell.length_c   1.000
_cell.angle_alpha   90.00
_cell.angle_beta   90.00
_cell.angle_gamma   90.00
#
_symmetry.space_group_name_H-M   'P 1'
#
loop_
_entity.id
_entity.type
_entity.pdbx_description
1 polymer ?
#
loop_
_entity_poly.entity_id
_entity_poly.type
_entity_poly.pdbx_seq_one_letter_code
_entity_poly.pdbx_strand_id
1 'polypeptide(L)'
;MNKSELKEIRIENLKKFFEDKTLPTKDKSLLSQLMSGKASFGEKVSRRLEEDYGMGPYYLDSKPNSPIGSDDEQQIRFERLNIEAACGNGIENLPAEVVDYVNVSRLWAKDKFGGNLSHIKIITARGDSMAGTIDEGDVIFVDTAVTEMVEDGVYLIHVSDGLRAKRLQRTVTGGVKILSDNKRYETETVEKHDLEQLKICGKIKGAWKLEEM
;
A
#
# COMPACT_ATOMS: atom_id res chain seq x y z
N MET A 1 -1.90 -19.48 0.73
CA MET A 1 -1.02 -20.37 -0.06
C MET A 1 -0.03 -21.03 0.90
N ASN A 2 0.08 -22.35 0.87
CA ASN A 2 0.94 -23.16 1.73
C ASN A 2 2.38 -23.10 1.20
N LYS A 3 3.40 -23.31 2.07
CA LYS A 3 4.83 -23.31 1.68
C LYS A 3 5.19 -24.37 0.62
N SER A 4 4.49 -25.49 0.60
CA SER A 4 4.69 -26.55 -0.40
C SER A 4 4.17 -26.13 -1.77
N GLU A 5 2.97 -25.58 -1.83
CA GLU A 5 2.37 -25.05 -3.06
C GLU A 5 3.23 -23.94 -3.68
N LEU A 6 3.75 -23.03 -2.85
CA LEU A 6 4.62 -21.96 -3.34
C LEU A 6 5.93 -22.49 -3.90
N LYS A 7 6.50 -23.56 -3.31
CA LYS A 7 7.70 -24.21 -3.83
C LYS A 7 7.45 -24.82 -5.21
N GLU A 8 6.33 -25.48 -5.39
CA GLU A 8 5.96 -26.11 -6.68
C GLU A 8 5.79 -25.05 -7.78
N ILE A 9 5.09 -23.97 -7.49
CA ILE A 9 4.92 -22.82 -8.38
C ILE A 9 6.28 -22.26 -8.82
N ARG A 10 7.20 -22.04 -7.88
CA ARG A 10 8.55 -21.54 -8.17
C ARG A 10 9.33 -22.45 -9.09
N ILE A 11 9.23 -23.75 -8.89
CA ILE A 11 9.90 -24.77 -9.73
C ILE A 11 9.34 -24.72 -11.15
N GLU A 12 8.03 -24.66 -11.30
CA GLU A 12 7.37 -24.64 -12.60
C GLU A 12 7.71 -23.38 -13.39
N ASN A 13 7.63 -22.21 -12.74
CA ASN A 13 8.01 -20.95 -13.37
C ASN A 13 9.50 -20.88 -13.73
N LEU A 14 10.37 -21.42 -12.89
CA LEU A 14 11.81 -21.50 -13.20
C LEU A 14 12.08 -22.38 -14.42
N LYS A 15 11.40 -23.52 -14.54
CA LYS A 15 11.50 -24.39 -15.72
C LYS A 15 11.04 -23.67 -16.96
N LYS A 16 9.87 -23.03 -16.91
CA LYS A 16 9.29 -22.25 -18.01
C LYS A 16 10.21 -21.12 -18.46
N PHE A 17 10.83 -20.40 -17.52
CA PHE A 17 11.74 -19.30 -17.86
C PHE A 17 12.99 -19.78 -18.65
N PHE A 18 13.49 -20.96 -18.34
CA PHE A 18 14.68 -21.54 -18.99
C PHE A 18 14.35 -22.59 -20.05
N GLU A 19 13.09 -22.79 -20.44
CA GLU A 19 12.66 -23.81 -21.40
C GLU A 19 13.43 -23.71 -22.74
N ASP A 20 13.56 -22.48 -23.26
CA ASP A 20 14.27 -22.20 -24.53
C ASP A 20 15.66 -21.56 -24.32
N LYS A 21 16.22 -21.63 -23.11
CA LYS A 21 17.48 -20.97 -22.76
C LYS A 21 18.50 -21.95 -22.21
N THR A 22 19.75 -21.77 -22.60
CA THR A 22 20.85 -22.52 -21.99
C THR A 22 21.09 -22.05 -20.56
N LEU A 23 21.18 -23.02 -19.63
CA LEU A 23 21.43 -22.68 -18.22
C LEU A 23 22.79 -22.00 -18.03
N PRO A 24 22.82 -20.84 -17.37
CA PRO A 24 24.06 -20.08 -17.17
C PRO A 24 25.04 -20.85 -16.29
N THR A 25 26.31 -20.87 -16.71
CA THR A 25 27.39 -21.64 -16.06
C THR A 25 27.55 -21.31 -14.58
N LYS A 26 27.37 -20.05 -14.20
CA LYS A 26 27.50 -19.54 -12.81
C LYS A 26 26.58 -20.26 -11.83
N ASP A 27 25.33 -20.54 -12.21
CA ASP A 27 24.32 -21.12 -11.33
C ASP A 27 23.77 -22.47 -11.82
N LYS A 28 24.41 -23.11 -12.80
CA LYS A 28 23.94 -24.33 -13.46
C LYS A 28 23.56 -25.44 -12.48
N SER A 29 24.41 -25.69 -11.48
CA SER A 29 24.17 -26.70 -10.47
C SER A 29 22.97 -26.34 -9.57
N LEU A 30 22.90 -25.10 -9.11
CA LEU A 30 21.80 -24.62 -8.28
C LEU A 30 20.46 -24.68 -9.05
N LEU A 31 20.43 -24.15 -10.25
CA LEU A 31 19.23 -24.14 -11.09
C LEU A 31 18.72 -25.57 -11.35
N SER A 32 19.62 -26.50 -11.66
CA SER A 32 19.27 -27.93 -11.85
C SER A 32 18.68 -28.55 -10.58
N GLN A 33 19.24 -28.24 -9.40
CA GLN A 33 18.74 -28.74 -8.11
C GLN A 33 17.39 -28.12 -7.74
N LEU A 34 17.18 -26.83 -8.03
CA LEU A 34 15.90 -26.15 -7.81
C LEU A 34 14.82 -26.73 -8.72
N MET A 35 15.09 -26.86 -10.02
CA MET A 35 14.15 -27.42 -11.00
C MET A 35 13.79 -28.88 -10.72
N SER A 36 14.70 -29.66 -10.15
CA SER A 36 14.42 -31.04 -9.74
C SER A 36 13.80 -31.18 -8.35
N GLY A 37 13.55 -30.05 -7.66
CA GLY A 37 12.97 -30.04 -6.31
C GLY A 37 13.89 -30.50 -5.19
N LYS A 38 15.17 -30.84 -5.51
CA LYS A 38 16.17 -31.34 -4.55
C LYS A 38 16.69 -30.26 -3.59
N ALA A 39 16.68 -28.98 -4.03
CA ALA A 39 17.08 -27.86 -3.21
C ALA A 39 15.86 -27.14 -2.61
N SER A 40 16.09 -26.42 -1.49
CA SER A 40 15.09 -25.54 -0.90
C SER A 40 14.93 -24.29 -1.77
N PHE A 41 13.69 -23.98 -2.18
CA PHE A 41 13.37 -22.81 -2.99
C PHE A 41 12.65 -21.74 -2.16
N GLY A 42 13.43 -21.12 -1.26
CA GLY A 42 12.95 -20.05 -0.39
C GLY A 42 12.88 -18.69 -1.10
N GLU A 43 12.23 -17.73 -0.47
CA GLU A 43 12.00 -16.38 -0.99
C GLU A 43 13.31 -15.65 -1.35
N LYS A 44 14.32 -15.70 -0.47
CA LYS A 44 15.61 -15.05 -0.69
C LYS A 44 16.31 -15.53 -1.97
N VAL A 45 16.20 -16.83 -2.28
CA VAL A 45 16.77 -17.39 -3.50
C VAL A 45 15.96 -16.95 -4.72
N SER A 46 14.62 -16.88 -4.60
CA SER A 46 13.75 -16.43 -5.68
C SER A 46 14.05 -14.99 -6.08
N ARG A 47 14.12 -14.06 -5.11
CA ARG A 47 14.41 -12.64 -5.39
C ARG A 47 15.77 -12.47 -6.07
N ARG A 48 16.80 -13.18 -5.58
CA ARG A 48 18.13 -13.15 -6.21
C ARG A 48 18.11 -13.63 -7.66
N LEU A 49 17.41 -14.74 -7.93
CA LEU A 49 17.33 -15.27 -9.29
C LEU A 49 16.54 -14.34 -10.24
N GLU A 50 15.46 -13.74 -9.74
CA GLU A 50 14.70 -12.77 -10.51
C GLU A 50 15.55 -11.56 -10.91
N GLU A 51 16.37 -11.05 -10.00
CA GLU A 51 17.29 -9.94 -10.24
C GLU A 51 18.43 -10.35 -11.19
N ASP A 52 19.12 -11.46 -10.89
CA ASP A 52 20.29 -11.91 -11.64
C ASP A 52 19.96 -12.26 -13.11
N TYR A 53 18.73 -12.71 -13.39
CA TYR A 53 18.32 -13.17 -14.72
C TYR A 53 17.28 -12.26 -15.40
N GLY A 54 16.98 -11.10 -14.80
CA GLY A 54 16.04 -10.14 -15.39
C GLY A 54 14.62 -10.67 -15.50
N MET A 55 14.22 -11.55 -14.58
CA MET A 55 12.82 -11.94 -14.44
C MET A 55 12.06 -10.76 -13.85
N GLY A 56 10.79 -10.61 -14.19
CA GLY A 56 9.96 -9.62 -13.53
C GLY A 56 9.89 -9.88 -12.01
N PRO A 57 9.69 -8.85 -11.18
CA PRO A 57 9.56 -9.02 -9.72
C PRO A 57 8.45 -10.03 -9.41
N TYR A 58 8.73 -10.96 -8.50
CA TYR A 58 7.84 -12.06 -8.09
C TYR A 58 7.38 -13.00 -9.23
N TYR A 59 8.08 -12.99 -10.36
CA TYR A 59 7.82 -13.90 -11.47
C TYR A 59 7.74 -15.36 -11.01
N LEU A 60 8.66 -15.76 -10.13
CA LEU A 60 8.74 -17.13 -9.62
C LEU A 60 7.56 -17.49 -8.70
N ASP A 61 6.90 -16.51 -8.11
CA ASP A 61 5.75 -16.73 -7.20
C ASP A 61 4.39 -16.65 -7.92
N SER A 62 4.38 -16.33 -9.23
CA SER A 62 3.15 -16.24 -10.04
C SER A 62 2.58 -17.63 -10.31
N LYS A 63 1.25 -17.79 -10.32
CA LYS A 63 0.64 -19.08 -10.67
C LYS A 63 1.00 -19.47 -12.11
N PRO A 64 1.54 -20.70 -12.35
CA PRO A 64 1.75 -21.21 -13.70
C PRO A 64 0.39 -21.32 -14.41
N ASN A 65 0.31 -20.90 -15.66
CA ASN A 65 -0.88 -20.79 -16.48
C ASN A 65 -1.82 -19.58 -16.22
N SER A 66 -1.44 -18.61 -15.39
CA SER A 66 -2.01 -17.29 -15.62
C SER A 66 -1.49 -16.82 -16.97
N PRO A 67 -2.33 -16.58 -17.99
CA PRO A 67 -1.84 -16.02 -19.24
C PRO A 67 -1.08 -14.74 -18.88
N ILE A 68 0.12 -14.57 -19.45
CA ILE A 68 0.81 -13.28 -19.42
C ILE A 68 -0.18 -12.32 -20.08
N GLY A 69 -1.03 -11.66 -19.28
CA GLY A 69 -2.11 -10.84 -19.81
C GLY A 69 -3.51 -10.98 -19.19
N SER A 70 -3.75 -11.81 -18.16
CA SER A 70 -4.96 -11.56 -17.35
C SER A 70 -4.67 -10.43 -16.36
N ASP A 71 -5.01 -9.22 -16.74
CA ASP A 71 -4.81 -8.00 -15.96
C ASP A 71 -5.37 -8.10 -14.52
N ASP A 72 -6.38 -8.92 -14.29
CA ASP A 72 -7.10 -9.02 -13.02
C ASP A 72 -6.31 -9.66 -11.86
N GLU A 73 -5.40 -10.62 -12.08
CA GLU A 73 -4.62 -11.23 -10.99
C GLU A 73 -3.36 -10.43 -10.62
N GLN A 74 -2.85 -9.60 -11.54
CA GLN A 74 -1.70 -8.74 -11.33
C GLN A 74 -2.08 -7.35 -10.83
N GLN A 75 -3.32 -6.97 -10.94
CA GLN A 75 -3.85 -5.70 -10.48
C GLN A 75 -4.62 -5.87 -9.16
N ILE A 76 -4.67 -4.82 -8.40
CA ILE A 76 -5.59 -4.64 -7.29
C ILE A 76 -6.41 -3.39 -7.56
N ARG A 77 -7.69 -3.51 -7.28
CA ARG A 77 -8.66 -2.44 -7.41
C ARG A 77 -8.88 -1.78 -6.06
N PHE A 78 -8.56 -0.51 -5.94
CA PHE A 78 -8.89 0.28 -4.78
C PHE A 78 -10.15 1.11 -5.03
N GLU A 79 -11.00 1.17 -4.01
CA GLU A 79 -12.20 2.01 -4.02
C GLU A 79 -11.82 3.46 -3.73
N ARG A 80 -12.22 4.37 -4.62
CA ARG A 80 -12.18 5.80 -4.36
C ARG A 80 -13.50 6.21 -3.70
N LEU A 81 -13.41 6.65 -2.46
CA LEU A 81 -14.55 7.03 -1.66
C LEU A 81 -14.79 8.53 -1.74
N ASN A 82 -16.04 8.95 -1.59
CA ASN A 82 -16.33 10.33 -1.21
C ASN A 82 -15.67 10.59 0.15
N ILE A 83 -15.08 11.80 0.34
CA ILE A 83 -14.29 12.15 1.52
C ILE A 83 -15.06 11.92 2.82
N GLU A 84 -16.38 12.16 2.82
CA GLU A 84 -17.25 11.98 3.98
C GLU A 84 -17.44 10.51 4.39
N ALA A 85 -17.25 9.59 3.45
CA ALA A 85 -17.43 8.16 3.67
C ALA A 85 -16.18 7.44 4.22
N ALA A 86 -15.03 8.10 4.25
CA ALA A 86 -13.77 7.45 4.59
C ALA A 86 -13.60 7.13 6.09
N CYS A 87 -14.43 7.69 6.97
CA CYS A 87 -14.33 7.54 8.43
C CYS A 87 -15.04 6.34 9.03
N GLY A 88 -15.72 5.49 8.23
CA GLY A 88 -16.43 4.33 8.78
C GLY A 88 -17.53 4.69 9.79
N ASN A 89 -18.18 3.69 10.34
CA ASN A 89 -19.36 3.78 11.21
C ASN A 89 -19.20 4.75 12.41
N GLY A 90 -19.59 6.00 12.26
CA GLY A 90 -19.58 6.95 13.39
C GLY A 90 -20.18 8.32 13.11
N ILE A 91 -20.47 8.62 11.85
CA ILE A 91 -21.24 9.79 11.47
C ILE A 91 -22.44 9.28 10.70
N GLU A 92 -23.62 9.65 11.21
CA GLU A 92 -24.97 9.32 10.75
C GLU A 92 -25.06 8.78 9.31
N ASN A 93 -25.32 7.45 9.19
CA ASN A 93 -26.05 6.79 8.11
C ASN A 93 -25.83 7.16 6.64
N LEU A 94 -24.72 7.79 6.26
CA LEU A 94 -24.38 7.91 4.85
C LEU A 94 -23.58 6.67 4.44
N PRO A 95 -24.09 5.82 3.54
CA PRO A 95 -23.31 4.72 3.00
C PRO A 95 -22.07 5.29 2.33
N ALA A 96 -20.92 4.65 2.55
CA ALA A 96 -19.69 4.99 1.85
C ALA A 96 -19.95 4.92 0.34
N GLU A 97 -20.13 6.08 -0.29
CA GLU A 97 -20.37 6.13 -1.72
C GLU A 97 -19.05 5.93 -2.44
N VAL A 98 -18.92 4.79 -3.12
CA VAL A 98 -17.79 4.54 -4.01
C VAL A 98 -18.00 5.36 -5.27
N VAL A 99 -17.18 6.39 -5.43
CA VAL A 99 -17.30 7.31 -6.57
C VAL A 99 -16.61 6.74 -7.81
N ASP A 100 -15.52 5.98 -7.61
CA ASP A 100 -14.71 5.45 -8.69
C ASP A 100 -13.76 4.35 -8.18
N TYR A 101 -12.96 3.80 -9.09
CA TYR A 101 -11.98 2.77 -8.78
C TYR A 101 -10.64 3.07 -9.43
N VAL A 102 -9.57 2.75 -8.73
CA VAL A 102 -8.21 2.87 -9.26
C VAL A 102 -7.56 1.48 -9.28
N ASN A 103 -7.15 1.06 -10.46
CA ASN A 103 -6.42 -0.20 -10.64
C ASN A 103 -4.92 0.08 -10.62
N VAL A 104 -4.20 -0.66 -9.79
CA VAL A 104 -2.74 -0.57 -9.70
C VAL A 104 -2.12 -1.95 -9.69
N SER A 105 -0.82 -2.05 -10.02
CA SER A 105 -0.11 -3.30 -9.86
C SER A 105 -0.19 -3.79 -8.42
N ARG A 106 -0.61 -5.04 -8.23
CA ARG A 106 -0.66 -5.68 -6.90
C ARG A 106 0.71 -5.71 -6.22
N LEU A 107 1.77 -5.87 -7.02
CA LEU A 107 3.15 -5.90 -6.52
C LEU A 107 3.57 -4.52 -6.00
N TRP A 108 3.32 -3.48 -6.78
CA TRP A 108 3.54 -2.11 -6.36
C TRP A 108 2.77 -1.78 -5.08
N ALA A 109 1.49 -2.16 -5.01
CA ALA A 109 0.67 -1.91 -3.84
C ALA A 109 1.20 -2.63 -2.58
N LYS A 110 1.64 -3.88 -2.72
CA LYS A 110 2.26 -4.64 -1.61
C LYS A 110 3.57 -4.03 -1.14
N ASP A 111 4.41 -3.56 -2.07
CA ASP A 111 5.67 -2.87 -1.74
C ASP A 111 5.41 -1.58 -0.96
N LYS A 112 4.44 -0.78 -1.37
CA LYS A 112 4.12 0.52 -0.76
C LYS A 112 3.33 0.43 0.54
N PHE A 113 2.36 -0.48 0.62
CA PHE A 113 1.38 -0.51 1.71
C PHE A 113 1.50 -1.74 2.61
N GLY A 114 2.28 -2.73 2.22
CA GLY A 114 2.42 -3.99 2.94
C GLY A 114 1.44 -5.07 2.48
N GLY A 115 1.40 -6.20 3.21
CA GLY A 115 0.69 -7.39 2.75
C GLY A 115 -0.84 -7.32 2.78
N ASN A 116 -1.42 -6.54 3.69
CA ASN A 116 -2.88 -6.41 3.80
C ASN A 116 -3.37 -5.14 3.11
N LEU A 117 -3.93 -5.29 1.93
CA LEU A 117 -4.39 -4.19 1.07
C LEU A 117 -5.90 -3.90 1.20
N SER A 118 -6.65 -4.71 1.95
CA SER A 118 -8.13 -4.59 2.06
C SER A 118 -8.58 -3.30 2.74
N HIS A 119 -7.73 -2.74 3.60
CA HIS A 119 -8.02 -1.51 4.34
C HIS A 119 -7.51 -0.24 3.67
N ILE A 120 -6.83 -0.38 2.53
CA ILE A 120 -6.39 0.78 1.76
C ILE A 120 -7.56 1.31 0.95
N LYS A 121 -7.90 2.57 1.21
CA LYS A 121 -8.91 3.32 0.49
C LYS A 121 -8.28 4.53 -0.17
N ILE A 122 -8.93 5.03 -1.20
CA ILE A 122 -8.49 6.23 -1.91
C ILE A 122 -9.50 7.34 -1.69
N ILE A 123 -8.99 8.54 -1.45
CA ILE A 123 -9.76 9.78 -1.42
C ILE A 123 -9.06 10.83 -2.27
N THR A 124 -9.79 11.85 -2.71
CA THR A 124 -9.19 13.01 -3.37
C THR A 124 -8.97 14.12 -2.35
N ALA A 125 -7.78 14.71 -2.34
CA ALA A 125 -7.45 15.85 -1.48
C ALA A 125 -8.32 17.06 -1.82
N ARG A 126 -8.77 17.77 -0.78
CA ARG A 126 -9.48 19.05 -0.91
C ARG A 126 -8.85 20.09 0.01
N GLY A 127 -8.73 21.30 -0.51
CA GLY A 127 -8.15 22.43 0.20
C GLY A 127 -6.62 22.40 0.24
N ASP A 128 -6.04 23.42 0.83
CA ASP A 128 -4.60 23.71 0.77
C ASP A 128 -3.86 23.57 2.11
N SER A 129 -4.50 23.03 3.15
CA SER A 129 -3.89 22.96 4.50
C SER A 129 -2.62 22.10 4.56
N MET A 130 -2.46 21.16 3.63
CA MET A 130 -1.28 20.28 3.52
C MET A 130 -0.43 20.59 2.28
N ALA A 131 -0.62 21.77 1.67
CA ALA A 131 0.06 22.18 0.45
C ALA A 131 1.60 22.02 0.56
N GLY A 132 2.20 21.50 -0.50
CA GLY A 132 3.61 21.12 -0.57
C GLY A 132 3.88 19.65 -0.21
N THR A 133 3.02 19.02 0.59
CA THR A 133 3.06 17.58 0.86
C THR A 133 1.89 16.89 0.13
N ILE A 134 0.69 17.42 0.28
CA ILE A 134 -0.53 16.98 -0.38
C ILE A 134 -1.20 18.24 -0.91
N ASP A 135 -1.33 18.30 -2.22
CA ASP A 135 -1.95 19.43 -2.90
C ASP A 135 -3.41 19.13 -3.25
N GLU A 136 -4.22 20.17 -3.51
CA GLU A 136 -5.62 20.00 -3.90
C GLU A 136 -5.73 19.17 -5.18
N GLY A 137 -6.62 18.20 -5.20
CA GLY A 137 -6.79 17.28 -6.32
C GLY A 137 -5.94 16.01 -6.24
N ASP A 138 -4.92 15.96 -5.40
CA ASP A 138 -4.08 14.77 -5.23
C ASP A 138 -4.90 13.54 -4.83
N VAL A 139 -4.46 12.38 -5.31
CA VAL A 139 -5.05 11.08 -4.94
C VAL A 139 -4.32 10.53 -3.71
N ILE A 140 -5.03 10.42 -2.60
CA ILE A 140 -4.48 10.01 -1.30
C ILE A 140 -4.82 8.55 -1.00
N PHE A 141 -3.83 7.76 -0.61
CA PHE A 141 -3.99 6.39 -0.12
C PHE A 141 -4.05 6.39 1.41
N VAL A 142 -5.16 5.92 1.96
CA VAL A 142 -5.46 5.92 3.40
C VAL A 142 -5.60 4.49 3.89
N ASP A 143 -4.85 4.14 4.94
CA ASP A 143 -5.02 2.89 5.67
C ASP A 143 -6.07 3.09 6.77
N THR A 144 -7.29 2.66 6.51
CA THR A 144 -8.43 2.83 7.41
C THR A 144 -8.45 1.85 8.59
N ALA A 145 -7.53 0.87 8.62
CA ALA A 145 -7.36 0.01 9.81
C ALA A 145 -6.65 0.74 10.96
N VAL A 146 -5.98 1.86 10.67
CA VAL A 146 -5.26 2.66 11.65
C VAL A 146 -6.19 3.72 12.21
N THR A 147 -6.81 3.44 13.36
CA THR A 147 -7.75 4.32 14.07
C THR A 147 -7.16 5.03 15.27
N GLU A 148 -5.87 4.82 15.54
CA GLU A 148 -5.11 5.46 16.60
C GLU A 148 -3.76 5.96 16.08
N MET A 149 -3.15 6.91 16.78
CA MET A 149 -1.82 7.39 16.41
C MET A 149 -0.74 6.38 16.79
N VAL A 150 -0.18 5.69 15.80
CA VAL A 150 0.89 4.69 15.98
C VAL A 150 2.29 5.33 16.02
N GLU A 151 2.54 6.35 15.19
CA GLU A 151 3.79 7.10 15.08
C GLU A 151 3.51 8.51 14.54
N ASP A 152 4.51 9.39 14.56
CA ASP A 152 4.41 10.70 13.91
C ASP A 152 4.19 10.51 12.40
N GLY A 153 3.26 11.26 11.80
CA GLY A 153 2.92 11.09 10.39
C GLY A 153 1.69 11.89 9.97
N VAL A 154 1.24 11.65 8.74
CA VAL A 154 0.03 12.29 8.21
C VAL A 154 -1.15 11.36 8.39
N TYR A 155 -2.23 11.88 8.92
CA TYR A 155 -3.45 11.15 9.24
C TYR A 155 -4.67 11.85 8.67
N LEU A 156 -5.69 11.06 8.41
CA LEU A 156 -7.03 11.55 8.17
C LEU A 156 -7.74 11.61 9.52
N ILE A 157 -8.15 12.80 9.94
CA ILE A 157 -8.85 13.04 11.22
C ILE A 157 -10.24 13.60 10.96
N HIS A 158 -11.16 13.31 11.87
CA HIS A 158 -12.48 13.91 11.87
C HIS A 158 -12.50 15.11 12.82
N VAL A 159 -12.92 16.24 12.31
CA VAL A 159 -13.16 17.48 13.05
C VAL A 159 -14.63 17.90 12.90
N SER A 160 -15.06 18.93 13.61
CA SER A 160 -16.46 19.35 13.68
C SER A 160 -17.14 19.58 12.32
N ASP A 161 -16.37 19.98 11.31
CA ASP A 161 -16.85 20.31 9.95
C ASP A 161 -16.44 19.27 8.88
N GLY A 162 -16.03 18.06 9.30
CA GLY A 162 -15.74 16.95 8.39
C GLY A 162 -14.34 16.37 8.53
N LEU A 163 -13.87 15.75 7.45
CA LEU A 163 -12.57 15.08 7.41
C LEU A 163 -11.47 16.01 6.96
N ARG A 164 -10.31 15.92 7.63
CA ARG A 164 -9.12 16.69 7.29
C ARG A 164 -7.86 15.83 7.31
N ALA A 165 -7.00 16.00 6.34
CA ALA A 165 -5.64 15.51 6.38
C ALA A 165 -4.80 16.45 7.24
N LYS A 166 -4.09 15.92 8.25
CA LYS A 166 -3.23 16.69 9.16
C LYS A 166 -2.01 15.86 9.53
N ARG A 167 -0.90 16.55 9.82
CA ARG A 167 0.26 15.92 10.41
C ARG A 167 0.09 15.84 11.93
N LEU A 168 0.21 14.65 12.47
CA LEU A 168 0.16 14.42 13.91
C LEU A 168 1.58 14.17 14.43
N GLN A 169 1.94 14.81 15.52
CA GLN A 169 3.21 14.68 16.21
C GLN A 169 3.00 14.56 17.71
N ARG A 170 3.60 13.54 18.32
CA ARG A 170 3.54 13.37 19.78
C ARG A 170 4.34 14.45 20.49
N THR A 171 3.79 14.97 21.59
CA THR A 171 4.51 15.85 22.48
C THR A 171 5.23 15.06 23.58
N VAL A 172 6.25 15.65 24.19
CA VAL A 172 6.97 15.05 25.33
C VAL A 172 6.07 14.86 26.55
N THR A 173 4.98 15.62 26.65
CA THR A 173 3.98 15.52 27.73
C THR A 173 2.92 14.45 27.48
N GLY A 174 3.00 13.75 26.32
CA GLY A 174 2.08 12.69 25.94
C GLY A 174 0.82 13.17 25.21
N GLY A 175 0.70 14.46 24.89
CA GLY A 175 -0.33 15.00 24.01
C GLY A 175 0.04 14.85 22.53
N VAL A 176 -0.76 15.44 21.64
CA VAL A 176 -0.58 15.40 20.18
C VAL A 176 -0.70 16.81 19.60
N LYS A 177 0.30 17.23 18.82
CA LYS A 177 0.20 18.40 17.95
C LYS A 177 -0.47 18.02 16.65
N ILE A 178 -1.42 18.82 16.22
CA ILE A 178 -2.10 18.75 14.93
C ILE A 178 -1.55 19.88 14.06
N LEU A 179 -0.76 19.53 13.06
CA LEU A 179 -0.08 20.49 12.20
C LEU A 179 -0.63 20.44 10.78
N SER A 180 -0.68 21.61 10.17
CA SER A 180 -0.82 21.77 8.73
C SER A 180 0.57 21.98 8.14
N ASP A 181 0.88 21.33 7.01
CA ASP A 181 2.17 21.54 6.33
C ASP A 181 2.21 22.93 5.64
N ASN A 182 1.05 23.48 5.29
CA ASN A 182 0.92 24.88 4.89
C ASN A 182 1.03 25.81 6.12
N LYS A 183 2.09 26.60 6.16
CA LYS A 183 2.41 27.50 7.26
C LYS A 183 1.39 28.65 7.50
N ARG A 184 0.40 28.80 6.63
CA ARG A 184 -0.70 29.76 6.83
C ARG A 184 -1.67 29.33 7.92
N TYR A 185 -1.66 28.05 8.29
CA TYR A 185 -2.52 27.46 9.30
C TYR A 185 -1.79 27.33 10.63
N GLU A 186 -2.48 27.63 11.69
CA GLU A 186 -1.96 27.50 13.05
C GLU A 186 -1.87 26.04 13.49
N THR A 187 -0.94 25.76 14.40
CA THR A 187 -0.80 24.44 15.02
C THR A 187 -1.74 24.36 16.22
N GLU A 188 -2.51 23.30 16.29
CA GLU A 188 -3.35 22.97 17.43
C GLU A 188 -2.64 21.91 18.30
N THR A 189 -2.94 21.90 19.61
CA THR A 189 -2.44 20.87 20.52
C THR A 189 -3.61 20.25 21.26
N VAL A 190 -3.66 18.91 21.22
CA VAL A 190 -4.58 18.12 22.03
C VAL A 190 -3.79 17.58 23.20
N GLU A 191 -4.20 17.96 24.41
CA GLU A 191 -3.56 17.51 25.62
C GLU A 191 -3.85 16.03 25.89
N LYS A 192 -3.01 15.39 26.70
CA LYS A 192 -3.11 13.95 26.96
C LYS A 192 -4.50 13.51 27.46
N HIS A 193 -5.16 14.33 28.24
CA HIS A 193 -6.49 14.02 28.81
C HIS A 193 -7.65 14.18 27.82
N ASP A 194 -7.40 14.85 26.68
CA ASP A 194 -8.39 15.08 25.61
C ASP A 194 -8.16 14.20 24.36
N LEU A 195 -7.19 13.29 24.39
CA LEU A 195 -6.86 12.45 23.24
C LEU A 195 -8.02 11.58 22.76
N GLU A 196 -8.94 11.22 23.65
CA GLU A 196 -10.15 10.46 23.29
C GLU A 196 -11.08 11.24 22.34
N GLN A 197 -10.96 12.57 22.31
CA GLN A 197 -11.72 13.44 21.41
C GLN A 197 -11.11 13.49 20.01
N LEU A 198 -9.83 13.11 19.86
CA LEU A 198 -9.14 13.07 18.57
C LEU A 198 -9.54 11.81 17.79
N LYS A 199 -10.50 11.96 16.89
CA LYS A 199 -10.99 10.85 16.07
C LYS A 199 -10.12 10.68 14.83
N ILE A 200 -9.31 9.62 14.80
CA ILE A 200 -8.49 9.23 13.65
C ILE A 200 -9.29 8.27 12.77
N CYS A 201 -9.37 8.57 11.47
CA CYS A 201 -10.09 7.79 10.47
C CYS A 201 -9.17 6.95 9.57
N GLY A 202 -7.87 7.20 9.63
CA GLY A 202 -6.86 6.43 8.93
C GLY A 202 -5.51 7.12 8.90
N LYS A 203 -4.48 6.34 8.58
CA LYS A 203 -3.13 6.85 8.34
C LYS A 203 -2.92 7.04 6.84
N ILE A 204 -2.46 8.20 6.42
CA ILE A 204 -2.11 8.46 5.03
C ILE A 204 -0.77 7.78 4.73
N LYS A 205 -0.78 6.86 3.77
CA LYS A 205 0.37 6.07 3.36
C LYS A 205 1.13 6.68 2.19
N GLY A 206 0.49 7.57 1.44
CA GLY A 206 1.08 8.26 0.30
C GLY A 206 0.03 9.02 -0.51
N ALA A 207 0.51 9.82 -1.44
CA ALA A 207 -0.30 10.54 -2.40
C ALA A 207 0.30 10.42 -3.80
N TRP A 208 -0.54 10.41 -4.83
CA TRP A 208 -0.14 10.66 -6.20
C TRP A 208 -0.49 12.11 -6.54
N LYS A 209 0.50 12.85 -6.95
CA LYS A 209 0.32 14.20 -7.45
C LYS A 209 -0.25 14.18 -8.84
N LEU A 210 -1.33 14.93 -9.04
CA LEU A 210 -1.91 15.18 -10.35
C LEU A 210 -1.36 16.54 -10.83
N GLU A 211 -0.43 16.51 -11.79
CA GLU A 211 0.01 17.73 -12.47
C GLU A 211 -0.91 17.98 -13.66
N GLU A 212 -1.57 19.13 -13.68
CA GLU A 212 -2.26 19.61 -14.88
C GLU A 212 -1.21 20.01 -15.92
N MET A 213 -1.34 19.46 -17.14
CA MET A 213 -0.48 19.81 -18.28
C MET A 213 -1.02 21.03 -19.02
#